data_6918fe93d1bcb258e1ca0fd85fcb85f9
#
_entry.id   6918fe93d1bcb258e1ca0fd85fcb85f9
#
_cell.length_a   1.000
_cell.length_b   1.000
_cell.length_c   1.000
_cell.angle_alpha   90.00
_cell.angle_beta   90.00
_cell.angle_gamma   90.00
#
_symmetry.space_group_name_H-M   'P 1'
#
loop_
_entity.id
_entity.type
_entity.pdbx_description
1 polymer ?
#
loop_
_entity_poly.entity_id
_entity_poly.type
_entity_poly.pdbx_seq_one_letter_code
_entity_poly.pdbx_strand_id
1 'polypeptide(L)'
;MPEVLTLGVKPNFTDYSEKERELIAGAAMILYPTANYAQFFTTLGKPFFPSLETCLYADEKIKQTTLFSMLGIPHPRTRIYYHLHHQDIVRDFSFPFVAKLPRASSRGRGVYKIETPEQLEAYLRRTPVAYIQEYLPHERDLRVILVNYEPILSYWRHRDPANFRANLHQGATPRFVGIPQEALSLARKAALQCKFNDVGLDLIRCRETWYVIEANMEYGREGLAMKGMNLKQILRDKLLSGELMPASNGQGNAAAAGRAAGVA
;
A
#
# COMPACT_ATOMS: atom_id res chain seq x y z
N MET A 1 -14.66 28.31 5.72
CA MET A 1 -13.82 27.08 5.85
C MET A 1 -14.52 25.98 5.10
N PRO A 2 -13.83 25.11 4.35
CA PRO A 2 -14.48 23.95 3.78
C PRO A 2 -15.02 23.07 4.91
N GLU A 3 -16.30 22.72 4.81
CA GLU A 3 -16.96 21.84 5.74
C GLU A 3 -16.74 20.38 5.32
N VAL A 4 -16.28 19.53 6.24
CA VAL A 4 -16.12 18.09 6.00
C VAL A 4 -17.28 17.37 6.67
N LEU A 5 -18.20 16.87 5.84
CA LEU A 5 -19.35 16.10 6.30
C LEU A 5 -19.05 14.59 6.20
N THR A 6 -19.53 13.83 7.16
CA THR A 6 -19.41 12.35 7.16
C THR A 6 -20.79 11.75 6.93
N LEU A 7 -20.97 11.10 5.76
CA LEU A 7 -22.26 10.46 5.41
C LEU A 7 -22.28 8.95 5.70
N GLY A 8 -21.11 8.35 5.93
CA GLY A 8 -20.97 6.90 6.00
C GLY A 8 -21.09 6.23 4.62
N VAL A 9 -20.86 4.91 4.58
CA VAL A 9 -20.97 4.11 3.36
C VAL A 9 -22.28 3.35 3.36
N LYS A 10 -23.10 3.53 2.33
CA LYS A 10 -24.33 2.78 2.09
C LYS A 10 -24.14 1.85 0.89
N PRO A 11 -24.61 0.59 0.96
CA PRO A 11 -24.41 -0.38 -0.14
C PRO A 11 -25.04 0.06 -1.45
N ASN A 12 -26.23 0.65 -1.39
CA ASN A 12 -26.94 1.13 -2.56
C ASN A 12 -26.95 2.66 -2.55
N PHE A 13 -26.73 3.29 -3.71
CA PHE A 13 -26.79 4.74 -3.82
C PHE A 13 -28.20 5.30 -3.49
N THR A 14 -29.23 4.55 -3.75
CA THR A 14 -30.63 4.88 -3.42
C THR A 14 -30.93 4.91 -1.94
N ASP A 15 -30.09 4.29 -1.11
CA ASP A 15 -30.24 4.32 0.35
C ASP A 15 -29.82 5.67 0.96
N TYR A 16 -29.07 6.49 0.21
CA TYR A 16 -28.84 7.90 0.56
C TYR A 16 -30.12 8.69 0.37
N SER A 17 -30.49 9.49 1.35
CA SER A 17 -31.60 10.44 1.21
C SER A 17 -31.34 11.44 0.08
N GLU A 18 -32.38 12.10 -0.40
CA GLU A 18 -32.27 13.12 -1.43
C GLU A 18 -31.25 14.20 -1.07
N LYS A 19 -31.33 14.72 0.16
CA LYS A 19 -30.39 15.71 0.69
C LYS A 19 -28.95 15.19 0.72
N GLU A 20 -28.72 13.93 1.11
CA GLU A 20 -27.36 13.34 1.08
C GLU A 20 -26.86 13.18 -0.35
N ARG A 21 -27.69 12.80 -1.30
CA ARG A 21 -27.33 12.72 -2.74
C ARG A 21 -26.97 14.09 -3.30
N GLU A 22 -27.71 15.13 -2.93
CA GLU A 22 -27.39 16.52 -3.31
C GLU A 22 -26.04 16.95 -2.72
N LEU A 23 -25.76 16.61 -1.44
CA LEU A 23 -24.46 16.87 -0.82
C LEU A 23 -23.32 16.14 -1.54
N ILE A 24 -23.51 14.87 -1.91
CA ILE A 24 -22.52 14.11 -2.69
C ILE A 24 -22.31 14.76 -4.06
N ALA A 25 -23.38 15.14 -4.74
CA ALA A 25 -23.31 15.79 -6.05
C ALA A 25 -22.61 17.16 -5.98
N GLY A 26 -22.93 17.99 -4.98
CA GLY A 26 -22.38 19.32 -4.78
C GLY A 26 -21.00 19.37 -4.13
N ALA A 27 -20.51 18.28 -3.53
CA ALA A 27 -19.22 18.27 -2.85
C ALA A 27 -18.07 18.60 -3.81
N ALA A 28 -17.12 19.43 -3.41
CA ALA A 28 -15.92 19.73 -4.19
C ALA A 28 -15.00 18.52 -4.32
N MET A 29 -15.00 17.65 -3.30
CA MET A 29 -14.21 16.41 -3.28
C MET A 29 -14.87 15.39 -2.35
N ILE A 30 -14.78 14.12 -2.70
CA ILE A 30 -15.19 12.98 -1.86
C ILE A 30 -13.95 12.39 -1.16
N LEU A 31 -14.04 12.19 0.14
CA LEU A 31 -12.94 11.61 0.91
C LEU A 31 -13.21 10.16 1.25
N TYR A 32 -12.24 9.29 1.02
CA TYR A 32 -12.25 7.87 1.34
C TYR A 32 -13.48 7.11 0.84
N PRO A 33 -13.79 7.20 -0.46
CA PRO A 33 -14.80 6.34 -1.05
C PRO A 33 -14.37 4.87 -0.97
N THR A 34 -15.31 3.94 -1.00
CA THR A 34 -14.97 2.53 -1.26
C THR A 34 -14.44 2.37 -2.68
N ALA A 35 -13.75 1.26 -2.97
CA ALA A 35 -13.21 0.99 -4.29
C ALA A 35 -14.30 1.05 -5.40
N ASN A 36 -15.51 0.56 -5.11
CA ASN A 36 -16.63 0.64 -6.06
C ASN A 36 -17.06 2.09 -6.31
N TYR A 37 -17.25 2.87 -5.24
CA TYR A 37 -17.63 4.28 -5.39
C TYR A 37 -16.52 5.10 -6.06
N ALA A 38 -15.25 4.81 -5.80
CA ALA A 38 -14.13 5.45 -6.48
C ALA A 38 -14.20 5.27 -8.00
N GLN A 39 -14.55 4.06 -8.47
CA GLN A 39 -14.73 3.80 -9.90
C GLN A 39 -15.91 4.58 -10.49
N PHE A 40 -17.04 4.65 -9.78
CA PHE A 40 -18.19 5.47 -10.22
C PHE A 40 -17.83 6.96 -10.27
N PHE A 41 -17.15 7.47 -9.24
CA PHE A 41 -16.72 8.87 -9.22
C PHE A 41 -15.72 9.19 -10.32
N THR A 42 -14.83 8.25 -10.66
CA THR A 42 -13.96 8.39 -11.84
C THR A 42 -14.78 8.54 -13.12
N THR A 43 -15.78 7.68 -13.33
CA THR A 43 -16.66 7.74 -14.51
C THR A 43 -17.44 9.06 -14.57
N LEU A 44 -17.87 9.57 -13.41
CA LEU A 44 -18.62 10.83 -13.29
C LEU A 44 -17.73 12.09 -13.31
N GLY A 45 -16.40 11.94 -13.38
CA GLY A 45 -15.45 13.05 -13.26
C GLY A 45 -15.49 13.75 -11.90
N LYS A 46 -15.98 13.08 -10.85
CA LYS A 46 -16.07 13.61 -9.50
C LYS A 46 -14.73 13.48 -8.78
N PRO A 47 -14.14 14.58 -8.26
CA PRO A 47 -12.89 14.50 -7.52
C PRO A 47 -13.02 13.71 -6.23
N PHE A 48 -12.01 12.90 -5.92
CA PHE A 48 -11.96 12.15 -4.66
C PHE A 48 -10.52 11.90 -4.20
N PHE A 49 -10.36 11.60 -2.93
CA PHE A 49 -9.13 11.19 -2.28
C PHE A 49 -9.42 10.00 -1.33
N PRO A 50 -8.57 8.98 -1.26
CA PRO A 50 -7.33 8.79 -2.03
C PRO A 50 -7.58 8.42 -3.50
N SER A 51 -6.49 8.29 -4.28
CA SER A 51 -6.55 7.94 -5.71
C SER A 51 -7.27 6.63 -5.98
N LEU A 52 -7.77 6.46 -7.21
CA LEU A 52 -8.40 5.21 -7.64
C LEU A 52 -7.46 4.01 -7.44
N GLU A 53 -6.18 4.17 -7.79
CA GLU A 53 -5.17 3.14 -7.63
C GLU A 53 -4.99 2.77 -6.15
N THR A 54 -4.94 3.74 -5.23
CA THR A 54 -4.91 3.46 -3.79
C THR A 54 -6.11 2.60 -3.38
N CYS A 55 -7.32 2.93 -3.85
CA CYS A 55 -8.52 2.17 -3.54
C CYS A 55 -8.52 0.75 -4.12
N LEU A 56 -8.04 0.58 -5.36
CA LEU A 56 -8.10 -0.69 -6.09
C LEU A 56 -7.02 -1.70 -5.69
N TYR A 57 -5.91 -1.24 -5.13
CA TYR A 57 -4.78 -2.09 -4.73
C TYR A 57 -4.77 -2.39 -3.23
N ALA A 58 -5.75 -1.91 -2.47
CA ALA A 58 -5.89 -2.23 -1.05
C ALA A 58 -6.07 -3.74 -0.84
N ASP A 59 -5.25 -4.36 0.02
CA ASP A 59 -5.21 -5.81 0.31
C ASP A 59 -5.07 -6.72 -0.94
N GLU A 60 -4.48 -6.22 -2.02
CA GLU A 60 -4.30 -6.93 -3.28
C GLU A 60 -2.82 -7.25 -3.56
N LYS A 61 -2.20 -8.09 -2.72
CA LYS A 61 -0.74 -8.38 -2.77
C LYS A 61 -0.24 -8.83 -4.14
N ILE A 62 -1.01 -9.66 -4.85
CA ILE A 62 -0.65 -10.12 -6.20
C ILE A 62 -0.58 -8.94 -7.16
N LYS A 63 -1.61 -8.09 -7.16
CA LYS A 63 -1.65 -6.89 -8.03
C LYS A 63 -0.51 -5.92 -7.68
N GLN A 64 -0.27 -5.68 -6.39
CA GLN A 64 0.82 -4.81 -5.93
C GLN A 64 2.18 -5.31 -6.44
N THR A 65 2.49 -6.59 -6.22
CA THR A 65 3.78 -7.16 -6.65
C THR A 65 3.94 -7.17 -8.16
N THR A 66 2.88 -7.49 -8.90
CA THR A 66 2.90 -7.42 -10.37
C THR A 66 3.18 -5.99 -10.83
N LEU A 67 2.53 -5.00 -10.22
CA LEU A 67 2.75 -3.58 -10.54
C LEU A 67 4.19 -3.17 -10.20
N PHE A 68 4.75 -3.59 -9.06
CA PHE A 68 6.15 -3.31 -8.71
C PHE A 68 7.11 -3.89 -9.74
N SER A 69 6.87 -5.13 -10.20
CA SER A 69 7.67 -5.76 -11.26
C SER A 69 7.61 -4.98 -12.57
N MET A 70 6.41 -4.57 -13.00
CA MET A 70 6.21 -3.81 -14.25
C MET A 70 6.85 -2.42 -14.21
N LEU A 71 6.89 -1.79 -13.03
CA LEU A 71 7.47 -0.46 -12.82
C LEU A 71 8.95 -0.48 -12.42
N GLY A 72 9.56 -1.66 -12.30
CA GLY A 72 10.95 -1.79 -11.87
C GLY A 72 11.22 -1.30 -10.43
N ILE A 73 10.19 -1.35 -9.56
CA ILE A 73 10.34 -1.02 -8.14
C ILE A 73 11.06 -2.20 -7.46
N PRO A 74 12.17 -1.96 -6.75
CA PRO A 74 12.89 -3.01 -6.04
C PRO A 74 11.97 -3.69 -5.02
N HIS A 75 11.74 -4.98 -5.20
CA HIS A 75 10.96 -5.83 -4.31
C HIS A 75 11.55 -7.25 -4.29
N PRO A 76 11.36 -8.06 -3.24
CA PRO A 76 11.88 -9.41 -3.22
C PRO A 76 11.30 -10.24 -4.37
N ARG A 77 12.13 -11.09 -4.99
CA ARG A 77 11.69 -11.97 -6.07
C ARG A 77 10.45 -12.73 -5.64
N THR A 78 9.36 -12.61 -6.41
CA THR A 78 8.05 -13.15 -6.07
C THR A 78 7.45 -13.88 -7.27
N ARG A 79 6.80 -15.01 -7.02
CA ARG A 79 6.04 -15.76 -8.03
C ARG A 79 4.71 -16.23 -7.46
N ILE A 80 3.74 -16.32 -8.34
CA ILE A 80 2.38 -16.77 -8.02
C ILE A 80 2.19 -18.15 -8.67
N TYR A 81 1.70 -19.10 -7.90
CA TYR A 81 1.41 -20.45 -8.39
C TYR A 81 -0.04 -20.80 -8.12
N TYR A 82 -0.73 -21.18 -9.16
CA TYR A 82 -2.05 -21.81 -9.06
C TYR A 82 -1.87 -23.29 -8.76
N HIS A 83 -2.90 -23.94 -8.24
CA HIS A 83 -2.81 -25.30 -7.68
C HIS A 83 -2.16 -26.33 -8.64
N LEU A 84 -2.36 -26.23 -9.95
CA LEU A 84 -1.74 -27.10 -10.95
C LEU A 84 -0.21 -26.95 -11.05
N HIS A 85 0.35 -25.88 -10.51
CA HIS A 85 1.77 -25.56 -10.59
C HIS A 85 2.46 -25.52 -9.21
N HIS A 86 1.80 -26.04 -8.17
CA HIS A 86 2.40 -26.04 -6.83
C HIS A 86 3.70 -26.86 -6.75
N GLN A 87 3.85 -27.93 -7.54
CA GLN A 87 5.08 -28.71 -7.63
C GLN A 87 6.28 -27.91 -8.15
N ASP A 88 6.04 -26.81 -8.88
CA ASP A 88 7.12 -25.99 -9.43
C ASP A 88 7.78 -25.09 -8.37
N ILE A 89 7.14 -24.89 -7.20
CA ILE A 89 7.62 -24.00 -6.15
C ILE A 89 9.03 -24.40 -5.70
N VAL A 90 9.24 -25.68 -5.39
CA VAL A 90 10.53 -26.17 -4.89
C VAL A 90 11.63 -26.22 -5.96
N ARG A 91 11.27 -26.19 -7.22
CA ARG A 91 12.22 -26.01 -8.34
C ARG A 91 12.67 -24.55 -8.42
N ASP A 92 11.75 -23.62 -8.21
CA ASP A 92 11.98 -22.19 -8.43
C ASP A 92 12.52 -21.48 -7.18
N PHE A 93 12.24 -22.00 -5.98
CA PHE A 93 12.67 -21.42 -4.69
C PHE A 93 13.32 -22.47 -3.79
N SER A 94 14.49 -22.14 -3.27
CA SER A 94 15.14 -22.90 -2.20
C SER A 94 14.66 -22.44 -0.83
N PHE A 95 14.55 -23.37 0.12
CA PHE A 95 14.27 -23.03 1.52
C PHE A 95 15.42 -22.22 2.16
N PRO A 96 15.13 -21.29 3.08
CA PRO A 96 13.79 -20.81 3.43
C PRO A 96 13.27 -19.78 2.42
N PHE A 97 11.95 -19.73 2.28
CA PHE A 97 11.25 -18.65 1.56
C PHE A 97 10.02 -18.16 2.34
N VAL A 98 9.42 -17.06 1.88
CA VAL A 98 8.21 -16.49 2.49
C VAL A 98 7.01 -16.87 1.65
N ALA A 99 5.97 -17.38 2.31
CA ALA A 99 4.67 -17.63 1.71
C ALA A 99 3.62 -16.71 2.34
N LYS A 100 2.78 -16.08 1.52
CA LYS A 100 1.75 -15.15 2.00
C LYS A 100 0.38 -15.59 1.49
N LEU A 101 -0.66 -15.40 2.31
CA LEU A 101 -2.02 -15.46 1.80
C LEU A 101 -2.27 -14.22 0.93
N PRO A 102 -2.78 -14.37 -0.31
CA PRO A 102 -2.92 -13.25 -1.24
C PRO A 102 -3.85 -12.15 -0.76
N ARG A 103 -4.88 -12.50 0.02
CA ARG A 103 -5.89 -11.59 0.55
C ARG A 103 -6.21 -11.92 2.02
N ALA A 104 -6.95 -11.03 2.68
CA ALA A 104 -7.42 -11.17 4.06
C ALA A 104 -6.29 -11.47 5.06
N SER A 105 -5.12 -10.91 4.82
CA SER A 105 -3.94 -11.09 5.66
C SER A 105 -3.46 -9.74 6.18
N SER A 106 -4.08 -9.27 7.26
CA SER A 106 -3.70 -8.05 7.96
C SER A 106 -2.94 -8.36 9.25
N ARG A 107 -2.16 -7.40 9.73
CA ARG A 107 -1.44 -7.48 11.02
C ARG A 107 -0.49 -8.68 11.12
N GLY A 108 0.16 -9.06 10.00
CA GLY A 108 1.09 -10.21 9.95
C GLY A 108 0.43 -11.59 9.98
N ARG A 109 -0.89 -11.69 10.06
CA ARG A 109 -1.59 -12.95 9.83
C ARG A 109 -1.49 -13.32 8.36
N GLY A 110 -1.26 -14.62 8.06
CA GLY A 110 -1.16 -15.09 6.68
C GLY A 110 0.23 -14.88 6.03
N VAL A 111 1.27 -14.59 6.82
CA VAL A 111 2.67 -14.56 6.36
C VAL A 111 3.41 -15.69 7.08
N TYR A 112 4.09 -16.53 6.33
CA TYR A 112 4.78 -17.74 6.82
C TYR A 112 6.22 -17.76 6.29
N LYS A 113 7.19 -18.04 7.14
CA LYS A 113 8.52 -18.49 6.74
C LYS A 113 8.44 -19.99 6.54
N ILE A 114 8.73 -20.45 5.36
CA ILE A 114 8.68 -21.87 4.98
C ILE A 114 10.11 -22.37 4.94
N GLU A 115 10.41 -23.32 5.80
CA GLU A 115 11.75 -23.90 6.00
C GLU A 115 11.81 -25.38 5.61
N THR A 116 10.63 -26.05 5.53
CA THR A 116 10.54 -27.46 5.20
C THR A 116 9.40 -27.77 4.23
N PRO A 117 9.45 -28.91 3.53
CA PRO A 117 8.35 -29.36 2.66
C PRO A 117 7.00 -29.49 3.40
N GLU A 118 7.01 -29.97 4.65
CA GLU A 118 5.78 -30.16 5.44
C GLU A 118 5.11 -28.81 5.76
N GLN A 119 5.92 -27.78 6.03
CA GLN A 119 5.41 -26.42 6.21
C GLN A 119 4.81 -25.85 4.91
N LEU A 120 5.42 -26.15 3.76
CA LEU A 120 4.88 -25.78 2.45
C LEU A 120 3.53 -26.46 2.22
N GLU A 121 3.41 -27.75 2.45
CA GLU A 121 2.13 -28.46 2.33
C GLU A 121 1.06 -27.88 3.25
N ALA A 122 1.43 -27.58 4.51
CA ALA A 122 0.51 -26.95 5.46
C ALA A 122 0.02 -25.58 5.00
N TYR A 123 0.86 -24.80 4.32
CA TYR A 123 0.47 -23.52 3.70
C TYR A 123 -0.45 -23.74 2.50
N LEU A 124 -0.10 -24.67 1.60
CA LEU A 124 -0.87 -24.94 0.37
C LEU A 124 -2.30 -25.41 0.63
N ARG A 125 -2.52 -26.10 1.77
CA ARG A 125 -3.88 -26.47 2.21
C ARG A 125 -4.76 -25.26 2.57
N ARG A 126 -4.18 -24.06 2.75
CA ARG A 126 -4.90 -22.84 3.18
C ARG A 126 -5.33 -21.95 2.03
N THR A 127 -4.78 -22.14 0.84
CA THR A 127 -5.03 -21.28 -0.30
C THR A 127 -4.81 -22.04 -1.62
N PRO A 128 -5.72 -21.89 -2.60
CA PRO A 128 -5.53 -22.45 -3.94
C PRO A 128 -4.51 -21.66 -4.77
N VAL A 129 -4.16 -20.45 -4.33
CA VAL A 129 -3.19 -19.57 -4.99
C VAL A 129 -2.04 -19.31 -4.05
N ALA A 130 -0.87 -19.85 -4.36
CA ALA A 130 0.33 -19.67 -3.58
C ALA A 130 1.07 -18.40 -4.01
N TYR A 131 1.27 -17.47 -3.07
CA TYR A 131 2.13 -16.31 -3.21
C TYR A 131 3.46 -16.63 -2.54
N ILE A 132 4.50 -16.87 -3.32
CA ILE A 132 5.83 -17.26 -2.85
C ILE A 132 6.82 -16.14 -3.14
N GLN A 133 7.58 -15.78 -2.11
CA GLN A 133 8.55 -14.69 -2.14
C GLN A 133 9.87 -15.14 -1.54
N GLU A 134 10.99 -14.75 -2.12
CA GLU A 134 12.30 -15.05 -1.54
C GLU A 134 12.43 -14.50 -0.12
N TYR A 135 13.13 -15.23 0.72
CA TYR A 135 13.45 -14.77 2.06
C TYR A 135 14.70 -13.89 2.04
N LEU A 136 14.52 -12.62 2.33
CA LEU A 136 15.62 -11.68 2.53
C LEU A 136 15.85 -11.49 4.03
N PRO A 137 16.99 -11.95 4.58
CA PRO A 137 17.30 -11.80 6.00
C PRO A 137 17.36 -10.32 6.40
N HIS A 138 16.62 -9.95 7.45
CA HIS A 138 16.62 -8.61 8.02
C HIS A 138 16.15 -8.65 9.48
N GLU A 139 16.66 -7.76 10.31
CA GLU A 139 16.34 -7.65 11.75
C GLU A 139 15.17 -6.71 12.01
N ARG A 140 14.93 -5.78 11.11
CA ARG A 140 13.92 -4.73 11.22
C ARG A 140 13.41 -4.33 9.86
N ASP A 141 12.20 -3.83 9.81
CA ASP A 141 11.64 -3.16 8.65
C ASP A 141 11.34 -1.70 8.96
N LEU A 142 11.22 -0.91 7.91
CA LEU A 142 10.89 0.51 7.97
C LEU A 142 9.48 0.72 7.43
N ARG A 143 8.56 1.21 8.26
CA ARG A 143 7.27 1.73 7.84
C ARG A 143 7.43 3.19 7.43
N VAL A 144 7.01 3.53 6.20
CA VAL A 144 6.91 4.91 5.71
C VAL A 144 5.45 5.19 5.36
N ILE A 145 4.83 6.12 6.07
CA ILE A 145 3.45 6.57 5.81
C ILE A 145 3.52 7.81 4.93
N LEU A 146 2.86 7.75 3.77
CA LEU A 146 2.82 8.84 2.81
C LEU A 146 1.36 9.31 2.62
N VAL A 147 1.17 10.62 2.59
CA VAL A 147 -0.09 11.28 2.23
C VAL A 147 0.22 12.29 1.13
N ASN A 148 -0.51 12.19 0.02
CA ASN A 148 -0.23 12.94 -1.19
C ASN A 148 1.23 12.80 -1.66
N TYR A 149 1.72 11.55 -1.63
CA TYR A 149 3.08 11.14 -2.02
C TYR A 149 4.21 11.65 -1.12
N GLU A 150 3.92 12.44 -0.09
CA GLU A 150 4.93 12.95 0.83
C GLU A 150 4.97 12.13 2.13
N PRO A 151 6.15 11.71 2.59
CA PRO A 151 6.30 11.04 3.86
C PRO A 151 5.87 11.95 5.02
N ILE A 152 4.83 11.54 5.75
CA ILE A 152 4.35 12.25 6.94
C ILE A 152 4.89 11.63 8.23
N LEU A 153 5.20 10.34 8.22
CA LEU A 153 5.78 9.63 9.36
C LEU A 153 6.57 8.43 8.88
N SER A 154 7.72 8.18 9.51
CA SER A 154 8.52 6.99 9.27
C SER A 154 9.09 6.45 10.57
N TYR A 155 9.10 5.12 10.70
CA TYR A 155 9.61 4.46 11.90
C TYR A 155 10.05 3.04 11.63
N TRP A 156 11.09 2.61 12.37
CA TRP A 156 11.54 1.25 12.41
C TRP A 156 10.62 0.37 13.25
N ARG A 157 10.37 -0.85 12.77
CA ARG A 157 9.76 -1.92 13.55
C ARG A 157 10.81 -3.01 13.73
N HIS A 158 11.18 -3.26 14.96
CA HIS A 158 12.10 -4.33 15.28
C HIS A 158 11.34 -5.65 15.38
N ARG A 159 11.89 -6.71 14.81
CA ARG A 159 11.36 -8.05 15.00
C ARG A 159 11.70 -8.55 16.39
N ASP A 160 10.76 -9.26 17.00
CA ASP A 160 11.07 -10.14 18.09
C ASP A 160 11.90 -11.31 17.53
N PRO A 161 13.10 -11.62 18.08
CA PRO A 161 13.90 -12.76 17.63
C PRO A 161 13.15 -14.10 17.66
N ALA A 162 12.18 -14.23 18.55
CA ALA A 162 11.31 -15.42 18.66
C ALA A 162 10.16 -15.43 17.64
N ASN A 163 9.92 -14.32 16.94
CA ASN A 163 8.81 -14.23 16.02
C ASN A 163 9.25 -13.65 14.67
N PHE A 164 9.07 -14.41 13.61
CA PHE A 164 9.36 -13.99 12.23
C PHE A 164 8.64 -12.67 11.80
N ARG A 165 7.62 -12.23 12.54
CA ARG A 165 6.73 -11.12 12.18
C ARG A 165 7.04 -9.87 12.99
N ALA A 166 7.29 -8.73 12.32
CA ALA A 166 7.49 -7.43 12.97
C ALA A 166 6.17 -6.63 12.97
N ASN A 167 5.33 -6.78 14.00
CA ASN A 167 4.10 -6.02 14.10
C ASN A 167 4.00 -5.25 15.42
N LEU A 168 3.63 -3.95 15.35
CA LEU A 168 3.36 -3.12 16.54
C LEU A 168 2.30 -3.72 17.45
N HIS A 169 1.28 -4.38 16.87
CA HIS A 169 0.24 -5.09 17.63
C HIS A 169 0.75 -6.29 18.45
N GLN A 170 2.00 -6.72 18.23
CA GLN A 170 2.64 -7.83 18.96
C GLN A 170 3.74 -7.35 19.90
N GLY A 171 3.73 -6.07 20.29
CA GLY A 171 4.65 -5.52 21.28
C GLY A 171 5.96 -4.95 20.72
N ALA A 172 6.12 -4.86 19.41
CA ALA A 172 7.29 -4.20 18.82
C ALA A 172 7.28 -2.69 19.14
N THR A 173 8.34 -2.19 19.76
CA THR A 173 8.48 -0.76 20.04
C THR A 173 9.00 -0.04 18.79
N PRO A 174 8.26 0.95 18.25
CA PRO A 174 8.73 1.70 17.10
C PRO A 174 9.88 2.64 17.47
N ARG A 175 10.87 2.76 16.58
CA ARG A 175 11.95 3.74 16.70
C ARG A 175 11.85 4.75 15.57
N PHE A 176 11.80 6.04 15.93
CA PHE A 176 11.58 7.17 15.02
C PHE A 176 12.86 7.92 14.64
N VAL A 177 14.02 7.35 14.92
CA VAL A 177 15.33 7.99 14.69
C VAL A 177 16.15 7.20 13.67
N GLY A 178 17.10 7.88 13.03
CA GLY A 178 18.00 7.23 12.08
C GLY A 178 17.30 6.69 10.85
N ILE A 179 16.34 7.44 10.29
CA ILE A 179 15.63 7.08 9.07
C ILE A 179 16.48 7.43 7.86
N PRO A 180 16.92 6.46 7.03
CA PRO A 180 17.76 6.72 5.88
C PRO A 180 17.02 7.45 4.77
N GLN A 181 17.64 8.49 4.22
CA GLN A 181 17.06 9.28 3.13
C GLN A 181 16.82 8.46 1.86
N GLU A 182 17.68 7.47 1.60
CA GLU A 182 17.53 6.53 0.48
C GLU A 182 16.22 5.74 0.54
N ALA A 183 15.85 5.28 1.75
CA ALA A 183 14.58 4.57 1.96
C ALA A 183 13.38 5.48 1.76
N LEU A 184 13.43 6.73 2.23
CA LEU A 184 12.38 7.71 2.00
C LEU A 184 12.24 8.04 0.51
N SER A 185 13.36 8.19 -0.19
CA SER A 185 13.39 8.44 -1.64
C SER A 185 12.78 7.27 -2.42
N LEU A 186 13.11 6.02 -2.05
CA LEU A 186 12.50 4.83 -2.65
C LEU A 186 11.00 4.78 -2.37
N ALA A 187 10.59 5.02 -1.12
CA ALA A 187 9.16 5.02 -0.74
C ALA A 187 8.36 6.06 -1.55
N ARG A 188 8.88 7.29 -1.64
CA ARG A 188 8.25 8.37 -2.42
C ARG A 188 8.18 8.01 -3.91
N LYS A 189 9.27 7.50 -4.48
CA LYS A 189 9.32 7.05 -5.88
C LYS A 189 8.29 5.95 -6.14
N ALA A 190 8.23 4.93 -5.27
CA ALA A 190 7.27 3.84 -5.40
C ALA A 190 5.82 4.34 -5.31
N ALA A 191 5.51 5.19 -4.34
CA ALA A 191 4.18 5.77 -4.19
C ALA A 191 3.76 6.57 -5.43
N LEU A 192 4.66 7.43 -5.97
CA LEU A 192 4.40 8.21 -7.18
C LEU A 192 4.18 7.33 -8.41
N GLN A 193 5.05 6.35 -8.65
CA GLN A 193 4.94 5.47 -9.82
C GLN A 193 3.70 4.59 -9.77
N CYS A 194 3.33 4.09 -8.58
CA CYS A 194 2.11 3.31 -8.38
C CYS A 194 0.84 4.17 -8.27
N LYS A 195 0.98 5.49 -8.20
CA LYS A 195 -0.10 6.45 -7.91
C LYS A 195 -0.81 6.18 -6.57
N PHE A 196 -0.08 5.66 -5.58
CA PHE A 196 -0.59 5.43 -4.23
C PHE A 196 -0.41 6.70 -3.40
N ASN A 197 -1.40 7.57 -3.40
CA ASN A 197 -1.31 8.87 -2.75
C ASN A 197 -1.69 8.87 -1.25
N ASP A 198 -2.10 7.72 -0.72
CA ASP A 198 -2.31 7.49 0.72
C ASP A 198 -1.93 6.04 1.04
N VAL A 199 -0.74 5.83 1.59
CA VAL A 199 -0.18 4.48 1.73
C VAL A 199 0.85 4.42 2.85
N GLY A 200 0.91 3.28 3.53
CA GLY A 200 2.01 2.87 4.39
C GLY A 200 2.87 1.83 3.68
N LEU A 201 4.05 2.21 3.22
CA LEU A 201 5.00 1.29 2.60
C LEU A 201 5.87 0.63 3.65
N ASP A 202 6.06 -0.68 3.53
CA ASP A 202 7.01 -1.46 4.32
C ASP A 202 8.26 -1.72 3.49
N LEU A 203 9.41 -1.29 4.02
CA LEU A 203 10.70 -1.43 3.37
C LEU A 203 11.66 -2.23 4.24
N ILE A 204 12.50 -3.02 3.60
CA ILE A 204 13.63 -3.69 4.23
C ILE A 204 14.92 -3.37 3.50
N ARG A 205 16.03 -3.40 4.23
CA ARG A 205 17.36 -3.40 3.63
C ARG A 205 17.96 -4.79 3.75
N CYS A 206 18.36 -5.35 2.62
CA CYS A 206 19.13 -6.57 2.59
C CYS A 206 20.43 -6.30 1.85
N ARG A 207 21.56 -6.53 2.52
CA ARG A 207 22.88 -6.08 2.04
C ARG A 207 22.83 -4.57 1.78
N GLU A 208 23.17 -4.12 0.57
CA GLU A 208 23.18 -2.70 0.20
C GLU A 208 21.92 -2.22 -0.52
N THR A 209 20.91 -3.09 -0.66
CA THR A 209 19.72 -2.78 -1.45
C THR A 209 18.49 -2.63 -0.56
N TRP A 210 17.68 -1.60 -0.84
CA TRP A 210 16.37 -1.41 -0.26
C TRP A 210 15.31 -2.07 -1.12
N TYR A 211 14.34 -2.71 -0.47
CA TYR A 211 13.22 -3.40 -1.11
C TYR A 211 11.89 -2.95 -0.50
N VAL A 212 10.88 -2.73 -1.34
CA VAL A 212 9.49 -2.57 -0.91
C VAL A 212 8.89 -3.97 -0.76
N ILE A 213 8.44 -4.32 0.44
CA ILE A 213 7.88 -5.67 0.69
C ILE A 213 6.36 -5.70 0.73
N GLU A 214 5.71 -4.56 0.96
CA GLU A 214 4.25 -4.44 1.01
C GLU A 214 3.81 -2.98 0.92
N ALA A 215 2.64 -2.75 0.31
CA ALA A 215 1.91 -1.49 0.35
C ALA A 215 0.60 -1.68 1.13
N ASN A 216 0.45 -0.93 2.22
CA ASN A 216 -0.71 -0.99 3.09
C ASN A 216 -1.51 0.30 2.96
N MET A 217 -2.72 0.24 2.41
CA MET A 217 -3.62 1.38 2.32
C MET A 217 -4.39 1.61 3.63
N GLU A 218 -4.51 0.55 4.43
CA GLU A 218 -5.03 0.60 5.81
C GLU A 218 -3.87 0.41 6.81
N TYR A 219 -2.95 1.37 6.86
CA TYR A 219 -1.64 1.24 7.50
C TYR A 219 -1.63 1.36 9.04
N GLY A 220 -2.77 1.39 9.70
CA GLY A 220 -2.85 1.57 11.16
C GLY A 220 -2.45 2.98 11.61
N ARG A 221 -2.93 3.39 12.78
CA ARG A 221 -2.73 4.76 13.30
C ARG A 221 -1.88 4.79 14.55
N GLU A 222 -1.39 3.65 15.03
CA GLU A 222 -0.64 3.53 16.28
C GLU A 222 0.65 4.37 16.24
N GLY A 223 1.41 4.29 15.15
CA GLY A 223 2.63 5.09 14.99
C GLY A 223 2.37 6.60 14.99
N LEU A 224 1.28 7.04 14.35
CA LEU A 224 0.83 8.43 14.37
C LEU A 224 0.46 8.87 15.79
N ALA A 225 -0.35 8.06 16.48
CA ALA A 225 -0.78 8.35 17.85
C ALA A 225 0.40 8.45 18.82
N MET A 226 1.41 7.58 18.72
CA MET A 226 2.65 7.63 19.53
C MET A 226 3.45 8.91 19.30
N LYS A 227 3.30 9.56 18.15
CA LYS A 227 3.91 10.86 17.83
C LYS A 227 2.96 12.05 18.09
N GLY A 228 1.80 11.81 18.67
CA GLY A 228 0.81 12.87 18.88
C GLY A 228 0.23 13.43 17.57
N MET A 229 0.38 12.69 16.45
CA MET A 229 -0.08 13.12 15.15
C MET A 229 -1.53 12.65 14.91
N ASN A 230 -2.35 13.54 14.38
CA ASN A 230 -3.73 13.24 14.02
C ASN A 230 -3.90 13.27 12.50
N LEU A 231 -4.16 12.10 11.90
CA LEU A 231 -4.34 12.00 10.45
C LEU A 231 -5.47 12.88 9.93
N LYS A 232 -6.58 13.00 10.66
CA LYS A 232 -7.71 13.87 10.26
C LYS A 232 -7.28 15.34 10.18
N GLN A 233 -6.44 15.78 11.14
CA GLN A 233 -5.91 17.13 11.14
C GLN A 233 -4.96 17.33 9.96
N ILE A 234 -4.04 16.39 9.71
CA ILE A 234 -3.11 16.46 8.57
C ILE A 234 -3.88 16.56 7.25
N LEU A 235 -4.90 15.73 7.06
CA LEU A 235 -5.74 15.77 5.85
C LEU A 235 -6.50 17.08 5.72
N ARG A 236 -7.03 17.59 6.83
CA ARG A 236 -7.70 18.89 6.84
C ARG A 236 -6.77 20.02 6.44
N ASP A 237 -5.56 20.04 6.99
CA ASP A 237 -4.56 21.08 6.69
C ASP A 237 -4.14 21.01 5.22
N LYS A 238 -3.95 19.80 4.67
CA LYS A 238 -3.66 19.58 3.25
C LYS A 238 -4.83 19.93 2.31
N LEU A 239 -6.07 19.79 2.76
CA LEU A 239 -7.24 20.28 2.03
C LEU A 239 -7.29 21.81 2.03
N LEU A 240 -7.03 22.44 3.18
CA LEU A 240 -7.05 23.89 3.33
C LEU A 240 -5.92 24.58 2.55
N SER A 241 -4.74 23.95 2.47
CA SER A 241 -3.61 24.43 1.65
C SER A 241 -3.81 24.23 0.14
N GLY A 242 -4.84 23.46 -0.27
CA GLY A 242 -5.07 23.10 -1.66
C GLY A 242 -4.23 21.93 -2.17
N GLU A 243 -3.36 21.35 -1.35
CA GLU A 243 -2.49 20.23 -1.76
C GLU A 243 -3.26 18.99 -2.20
N LEU A 244 -4.44 18.72 -1.63
CA LEU A 244 -5.28 17.58 -2.00
C LEU A 244 -6.34 17.93 -3.06
N MET A 245 -6.53 19.20 -3.36
CA MET A 245 -7.50 19.59 -4.38
C MET A 245 -7.01 19.17 -5.77
N PRO A 246 -7.88 18.65 -6.65
CA PRO A 246 -7.50 18.41 -8.03
C PRO A 246 -7.01 19.71 -8.63
N ALA A 247 -5.94 19.65 -9.44
CA ALA A 247 -5.54 20.81 -10.22
C ALA A 247 -6.77 21.31 -10.99
N SER A 248 -7.14 22.58 -10.81
CA SER A 248 -8.22 23.19 -11.58
C SER A 248 -7.92 22.92 -13.06
N ASN A 249 -8.88 22.37 -13.80
CA ASN A 249 -8.78 22.05 -15.23
C ASN A 249 -8.46 23.32 -16.04
N GLY A 250 -7.20 23.70 -16.03
CA GLY A 250 -6.63 24.79 -16.77
C GLY A 250 -5.21 24.43 -17.16
N GLN A 251 -5.05 23.96 -18.38
CA GLN A 251 -3.80 23.60 -19.07
C GLN A 251 -3.24 22.22 -18.78
N GLY A 252 -3.44 21.34 -19.76
CA GLY A 252 -2.77 20.06 -19.86
C GLY A 252 -1.25 20.24 -19.85
N ASN A 253 -0.57 19.66 -18.88
CA ASN A 253 0.86 19.44 -18.95
C ASN A 253 1.15 18.29 -19.91
N ALA A 254 1.13 18.60 -21.20
CA ALA A 254 1.86 17.88 -22.24
C ALA A 254 3.35 18.25 -22.12
N ALA A 255 4.06 17.76 -21.12
CA ALA A 255 5.50 17.93 -21.03
C ALA A 255 6.14 16.84 -20.14
N ALA A 256 6.10 15.59 -20.59
CA ALA A 256 7.06 14.55 -20.21
C ALA A 256 6.95 13.28 -21.11
N ALA A 257 6.59 13.45 -22.37
CA ALA A 257 6.70 12.39 -23.37
C ALA A 257 7.55 12.90 -24.55
N GLY A 258 8.83 13.12 -24.30
CA GLY A 258 9.78 13.55 -25.31
C GLY A 258 11.17 13.04 -25.01
N ARG A 259 11.48 11.85 -25.52
CA ARG A 259 12.75 11.37 -26.08
C ARG A 259 13.05 9.92 -25.73
N ALA A 260 12.61 9.04 -26.57
CA ALA A 260 13.33 7.86 -26.97
C ALA A 260 12.77 7.42 -28.33
N ALA A 261 13.09 8.18 -29.35
CA ALA A 261 13.01 7.72 -30.72
C ALA A 261 14.46 7.52 -31.21
N GLY A 262 14.68 6.40 -31.83
CA GLY A 262 15.85 6.15 -32.61
C GLY A 262 16.71 5.01 -32.08
N VAL A 263 16.55 3.81 -32.67
CA VAL A 263 17.54 3.19 -33.53
C VAL A 263 16.85 2.04 -34.28
N ALA A 264 17.11 2.00 -35.54
CA ALA A 264 16.72 1.07 -36.59
C ALA A 264 16.74 -0.40 -36.23
#